data_d7a82a294a3f6ceb08a49b5dbe2aea8e
#
_entry.id   d7a82a294a3f6ceb08a49b5dbe2aea8e
#
_cell.length_a   1.000
_cell.length_b   1.000
_cell.length_c   1.000
_cell.angle_alpha   90.00
_cell.angle_beta   90.00
_cell.angle_gamma   90.00
#
_symmetry.space_group_name_H-M   'P 1'
#
loop_
_entity.id
_entity.type
_entity.pdbx_description
1 polymer ?
#
loop_
_entity_poly.entity_id
_entity_poly.type
_entity_poly.pdbx_seq_one_letter_code
_entity_poly.pdbx_strand_id
1 'polypeptide(L)'
;MTYTFLLFDLDHTLLDFDTAEEVALTQFLQDQGVQDIQAFKDYYKPMNQGLWKDLEQKKISKKDLINSRFAIAFSHFGREVDGEEMALCYQDYIRQQGQSFPGAEDLLAKLVERGYQLYGATNGVTAIQQGRLKQSTITPYFKDIFISEQLGTQKPEVAFYEKISNLIPGFTKEQALMIGDSLTADIAGGNAAGIDNVWYNPDHKENTSPVVPTYVVSDYQELLAILK
;
A
#
# COMPACT_ATOMS: atom_id res chain seq x y z
N MET A 1 12.40 -24.91 3.49
CA MET A 1 11.96 -23.52 3.21
C MET A 1 12.94 -22.56 3.84
N THR A 2 13.40 -21.56 3.09
CA THR A 2 14.26 -20.50 3.65
C THR A 2 13.42 -19.51 4.45
N TYR A 3 12.22 -19.18 3.94
CA TYR A 3 11.29 -18.25 4.57
C TYR A 3 10.10 -18.99 5.21
N THR A 4 9.52 -18.38 6.23
CA THR A 4 8.30 -18.82 6.92
C THR A 4 7.26 -17.70 6.97
N PHE A 5 7.72 -16.47 7.19
CA PHE A 5 6.92 -15.28 7.39
C PHE A 5 6.96 -14.40 6.15
N LEU A 6 5.83 -14.21 5.49
CA LEU A 6 5.73 -13.33 4.32
C LEU A 6 4.95 -12.07 4.71
N LEU A 7 5.63 -10.93 4.63
CA LEU A 7 5.05 -9.61 4.88
C LEU A 7 4.71 -9.00 3.52
N PHE A 8 3.43 -8.87 3.21
CA PHE A 8 2.97 -8.28 1.96
C PHE A 8 2.56 -6.82 2.17
N ASP A 9 3.08 -5.93 1.34
CA ASP A 9 2.36 -4.70 1.08
C ASP A 9 1.01 -4.99 0.43
N LEU A 10 0.07 -4.06 0.53
CA LEU A 10 -1.29 -4.28 0.03
C LEU A 10 -1.55 -3.51 -1.26
N ASP A 11 -1.44 -2.19 -1.25
CA ASP A 11 -1.78 -1.34 -2.38
C ASP A 11 -0.74 -1.44 -3.49
N HIS A 12 -1.17 -1.59 -4.73
CA HIS A 12 -0.30 -1.85 -5.91
C HIS A 12 0.49 -3.16 -5.86
N THR A 13 0.34 -3.96 -4.77
CA THR A 13 0.97 -5.28 -4.64
C THR A 13 -0.05 -6.40 -4.71
N LEU A 14 -1.14 -6.31 -3.95
CA LEU A 14 -2.24 -7.29 -3.91
C LEU A 14 -3.60 -6.64 -4.15
N LEU A 15 -3.82 -5.45 -3.59
CA LEU A 15 -5.04 -4.66 -3.80
C LEU A 15 -4.84 -3.71 -4.98
N ASP A 16 -5.78 -3.75 -5.92
CA ASP A 16 -5.84 -2.85 -7.07
C ASP A 16 -6.31 -1.46 -6.62
N PHE A 17 -5.35 -0.65 -6.17
CA PHE A 17 -5.63 0.69 -5.71
C PHE A 17 -6.05 1.61 -6.85
N ASP A 18 -5.49 1.44 -8.04
CA ASP A 18 -5.82 2.29 -9.19
C ASP A 18 -7.29 2.16 -9.60
N THR A 19 -7.80 0.91 -9.66
CA THR A 19 -9.23 0.66 -9.90
C THR A 19 -10.10 1.17 -8.75
N ALA A 20 -9.66 0.95 -7.51
CA ALA A 20 -10.37 1.43 -6.33
C ALA A 20 -10.47 2.96 -6.29
N GLU A 21 -9.35 3.66 -6.54
CA GLU A 21 -9.29 5.11 -6.60
C GLU A 21 -10.13 5.65 -7.76
N GLU A 22 -10.06 5.01 -8.94
CA GLU A 22 -10.83 5.42 -10.12
C GLU A 22 -12.34 5.44 -9.84
N VAL A 23 -12.86 4.38 -9.23
CA VAL A 23 -14.29 4.29 -8.86
C VAL A 23 -14.65 5.29 -7.78
N ALA A 24 -13.91 5.29 -6.68
CA ALA A 24 -14.20 6.13 -5.52
C ALA A 24 -14.09 7.62 -5.84
N LEU A 25 -13.02 8.01 -6.55
CA LEU A 25 -12.80 9.41 -6.91
C LEU A 25 -13.85 9.91 -7.92
N THR A 26 -14.28 9.05 -8.87
CA THR A 26 -15.35 9.40 -9.78
C THR A 26 -16.64 9.74 -9.04
N GLN A 27 -17.09 8.85 -8.16
CA GLN A 27 -18.32 9.05 -7.39
C GLN A 27 -18.23 10.28 -6.48
N PHE A 28 -17.11 10.40 -5.74
CA PHE A 28 -16.87 11.55 -4.89
C PHE A 28 -16.94 12.87 -5.66
N LEU A 29 -16.25 12.97 -6.81
CA LEU A 29 -16.22 14.20 -7.62
C LEU A 29 -17.59 14.52 -8.25
N GLN A 30 -18.37 13.50 -8.63
CA GLN A 30 -19.75 13.69 -9.10
C GLN A 30 -20.61 14.32 -8.00
N ASP A 31 -20.56 13.78 -6.79
CA ASP A 31 -21.34 14.28 -5.65
C ASP A 31 -20.86 15.66 -5.18
N GLN A 32 -19.57 15.98 -5.39
CA GLN A 32 -19.04 17.33 -5.18
C GLN A 32 -19.37 18.32 -6.30
N GLY A 33 -20.08 17.90 -7.36
CA GLY A 33 -20.50 18.75 -8.48
C GLY A 33 -19.36 19.20 -9.40
N VAL A 34 -18.26 18.44 -9.46
CA VAL A 34 -17.14 18.74 -10.37
C VAL A 34 -17.56 18.48 -11.80
N GLN A 35 -17.44 19.49 -12.68
CA GLN A 35 -17.92 19.40 -14.07
C GLN A 35 -16.97 18.58 -14.95
N ASP A 36 -15.68 18.84 -14.88
CA ASP A 36 -14.66 18.09 -15.63
C ASP A 36 -13.89 17.15 -14.69
N ILE A 37 -14.48 15.97 -14.48
CA ILE A 37 -13.94 14.94 -13.59
C ILE A 37 -12.61 14.41 -14.12
N GLN A 38 -12.46 14.28 -15.44
CA GLN A 38 -11.23 13.75 -16.02
C GLN A 38 -10.06 14.72 -15.83
N ALA A 39 -10.24 16.00 -16.12
CA ALA A 39 -9.22 17.01 -15.87
C ALA A 39 -8.82 17.08 -14.39
N PHE A 40 -9.80 16.94 -13.47
CA PHE A 40 -9.53 16.90 -12.04
C PHE A 40 -8.63 15.70 -11.67
N LYS A 41 -8.96 14.51 -12.16
CA LYS A 41 -8.17 13.28 -11.92
C LYS A 41 -6.76 13.37 -12.49
N ASP A 42 -6.62 13.91 -13.69
CA ASP A 42 -5.33 14.08 -14.37
C ASP A 42 -4.38 14.99 -13.58
N TYR A 43 -4.93 15.97 -12.85
CA TYR A 43 -4.18 16.79 -11.92
C TYR A 43 -3.98 16.10 -10.55
N TYR A 44 -5.05 15.55 -9.97
CA TYR A 44 -5.05 15.01 -8.61
C TYR A 44 -4.12 13.81 -8.46
N LYS A 45 -4.20 12.81 -9.36
CA LYS A 45 -3.45 11.56 -9.20
C LYS A 45 -1.95 11.76 -9.11
N PRO A 46 -1.27 12.44 -10.06
CA PRO A 46 0.18 12.66 -9.95
C PRO A 46 0.57 13.56 -8.78
N MET A 47 -0.24 14.57 -8.44
CA MET A 47 -0.03 15.42 -7.28
C MET A 47 -0.11 14.61 -5.98
N ASN A 48 -1.15 13.78 -5.81
CA ASN A 48 -1.31 12.91 -4.65
C ASN A 48 -0.17 11.89 -4.52
N GLN A 49 0.26 11.27 -5.61
CA GLN A 49 1.44 10.39 -5.61
C GLN A 49 2.71 11.11 -5.17
N GLY A 50 2.88 12.37 -5.58
CA GLY A 50 3.98 13.23 -5.12
C GLY A 50 3.97 13.44 -3.60
N LEU A 51 2.80 13.71 -3.02
CA LEU A 51 2.64 13.87 -1.57
C LEU A 51 2.96 12.57 -0.80
N TRP A 52 2.57 11.41 -1.31
CA TRP A 52 2.93 10.12 -0.69
C TRP A 52 4.44 9.87 -0.72
N LYS A 53 5.14 10.22 -1.81
CA LYS A 53 6.61 10.16 -1.88
C LYS A 53 7.28 11.13 -0.89
N ASP A 54 6.71 12.32 -0.72
CA ASP A 54 7.22 13.29 0.27
C ASP A 54 7.01 12.81 1.72
N LEU A 55 5.92 12.08 1.99
CA LEU A 55 5.70 11.41 3.27
C LEU A 55 6.78 10.35 3.55
N GLU A 56 7.07 9.47 2.57
CA GLU A 56 8.14 8.45 2.69
C GLU A 56 9.50 9.08 2.96
N GLN A 57 9.76 10.26 2.39
CA GLN A 57 10.98 11.06 2.61
C GLN A 57 10.93 11.95 3.86
N LYS A 58 9.87 11.85 4.68
CA LYS A 58 9.65 12.65 5.91
C LYS A 58 9.59 14.17 5.69
N LYS A 59 9.24 14.63 4.49
CA LYS A 59 9.09 16.06 4.17
C LYS A 59 7.73 16.61 4.61
N ILE A 60 6.73 15.76 4.74
CA ILE A 60 5.37 16.10 5.15
C ILE A 60 4.86 15.05 6.14
N SER A 61 4.00 15.44 7.08
CA SER A 61 3.31 14.49 7.94
C SER A 61 2.14 13.82 7.20
N LYS A 62 1.75 12.61 7.64
CA LYS A 62 0.59 11.92 7.07
C LYS A 62 -0.71 12.72 7.26
N LYS A 63 -0.84 13.40 8.40
CA LYS A 63 -1.99 14.27 8.68
C LYS A 63 -2.05 15.43 7.67
N ASP A 64 -0.93 16.10 7.44
CA ASP A 64 -0.88 17.22 6.50
C ASP A 64 -1.17 16.75 5.06
N LEU A 65 -0.60 15.60 4.65
CA LEU A 65 -0.89 14.99 3.35
C LEU A 65 -2.40 14.76 3.18
N ILE A 66 -3.02 14.05 4.10
CA ILE A 66 -4.44 13.68 4.01
C ILE A 66 -5.33 14.92 3.98
N ASN A 67 -5.05 15.90 4.84
CA ASN A 67 -5.89 17.09 4.99
C ASN A 67 -5.64 18.16 3.92
N SER A 68 -4.51 18.12 3.18
CA SER A 68 -4.21 19.13 2.16
C SER A 68 -4.53 18.71 0.73
N ARG A 69 -4.47 17.42 0.39
CA ARG A 69 -4.53 16.94 -1.00
C ARG A 69 -5.77 17.42 -1.78
N PHE A 70 -6.93 17.40 -1.15
CA PHE A 70 -8.16 17.88 -1.80
C PHE A 70 -8.24 19.41 -1.83
N ALA A 71 -7.79 20.10 -0.78
CA ALA A 71 -7.71 21.56 -0.80
C ALA A 71 -6.81 22.05 -1.94
N ILE A 72 -5.63 21.43 -2.11
CA ILE A 72 -4.72 21.72 -3.23
C ILE A 72 -5.40 21.47 -4.57
N ALA A 73 -6.05 20.31 -4.75
CA ALA A 73 -6.67 19.96 -6.00
C ALA A 73 -7.85 20.89 -6.35
N PHE A 74 -8.77 21.12 -5.42
CA PHE A 74 -9.91 22.02 -5.66
C PHE A 74 -9.47 23.47 -5.88
N SER A 75 -8.46 23.96 -5.15
CA SER A 75 -7.92 25.31 -5.35
C SER A 75 -7.30 25.48 -6.74
N HIS A 76 -6.64 24.43 -7.29
CA HIS A 76 -6.14 24.44 -8.67
C HIS A 76 -7.28 24.70 -9.69
N PHE A 77 -8.49 24.23 -9.43
CA PHE A 77 -9.69 24.46 -10.25
C PHE A 77 -10.52 25.66 -9.79
N GLY A 78 -9.95 26.55 -8.98
CA GLY A 78 -10.59 27.80 -8.57
C GLY A 78 -11.67 27.66 -7.50
N ARG A 79 -11.72 26.53 -6.76
CA ARG A 79 -12.67 26.28 -5.68
C ARG A 79 -11.93 26.08 -4.36
N GLU A 80 -12.21 26.91 -3.38
CA GLU A 80 -11.70 26.72 -2.02
C GLU A 80 -12.60 25.78 -1.22
N VAL A 81 -11.98 24.79 -0.55
CA VAL A 81 -12.69 23.78 0.25
C VAL A 81 -11.93 23.51 1.54
N ASP A 82 -12.62 23.00 2.56
CA ASP A 82 -11.99 22.41 3.73
C ASP A 82 -11.40 21.04 3.33
N GLY A 83 -10.07 20.94 3.32
CA GLY A 83 -9.38 19.73 2.88
C GLY A 83 -9.58 18.54 3.83
N GLU A 84 -9.75 18.76 5.13
CA GLU A 84 -10.06 17.73 6.11
C GLU A 84 -11.47 17.17 5.90
N GLU A 85 -12.46 18.05 5.70
CA GLU A 85 -13.83 17.65 5.37
C GLU A 85 -13.88 16.83 4.09
N MET A 86 -13.22 17.30 3.02
CA MET A 86 -13.17 16.58 1.74
C MET A 86 -12.46 15.22 1.88
N ALA A 87 -11.40 15.13 2.69
CA ALA A 87 -10.71 13.88 2.94
C ALA A 87 -11.60 12.88 3.68
N LEU A 88 -12.38 13.31 4.66
CA LEU A 88 -13.35 12.47 5.37
C LEU A 88 -14.47 12.01 4.44
N CYS A 89 -15.02 12.92 3.63
CA CYS A 89 -16.02 12.54 2.61
C CYS A 89 -15.46 11.48 1.63
N TYR A 90 -14.29 11.72 1.07
CA TYR A 90 -13.67 10.77 0.13
C TYR A 90 -13.38 9.40 0.76
N GLN A 91 -13.04 9.37 2.04
CA GLN A 91 -12.79 8.14 2.78
C GLN A 91 -14.00 7.17 2.73
N ASP A 92 -15.23 7.70 2.73
CA ASP A 92 -16.44 6.88 2.67
C ASP A 92 -16.61 6.17 1.32
N TYR A 93 -16.10 6.71 0.24
CA TYR A 93 -16.11 6.08 -1.09
C TYR A 93 -15.01 5.04 -1.23
N ILE A 94 -13.77 5.39 -0.89
CA ILE A 94 -12.61 4.52 -1.11
C ILE A 94 -12.60 3.29 -0.18
N ARG A 95 -13.08 3.40 1.04
CA ARG A 95 -13.15 2.26 1.98
C ARG A 95 -14.15 1.17 1.57
N GLN A 96 -15.03 1.44 0.60
CA GLN A 96 -15.97 0.47 0.04
C GLN A 96 -15.36 -0.32 -1.12
N GLN A 97 -14.13 -0.01 -1.54
CA GLN A 97 -13.47 -0.58 -2.70
C GLN A 97 -12.49 -1.68 -2.26
N GLY A 98 -12.84 -2.95 -2.49
CA GLY A 98 -12.06 -4.11 -2.06
C GLY A 98 -11.39 -4.88 -3.20
N GLN A 99 -11.26 -4.28 -4.40
CA GLN A 99 -10.69 -4.94 -5.57
C GLN A 99 -9.25 -5.38 -5.31
N SER A 100 -8.93 -6.61 -5.68
CA SER A 100 -7.57 -7.15 -5.73
C SER A 100 -7.13 -7.37 -7.17
N PHE A 101 -5.83 -7.40 -7.40
CA PHE A 101 -5.31 -7.74 -8.72
C PHE A 101 -5.69 -9.18 -9.12
N PRO A 102 -5.89 -9.44 -10.43
CA PRO A 102 -6.14 -10.79 -10.92
C PRO A 102 -5.03 -11.75 -10.48
N GLY A 103 -5.43 -12.89 -9.92
CA GLY A 103 -4.51 -13.93 -9.43
C GLY A 103 -3.94 -13.70 -8.02
N ALA A 104 -4.23 -12.58 -7.36
CA ALA A 104 -3.76 -12.33 -5.99
C ALA A 104 -4.32 -13.38 -5.00
N GLU A 105 -5.60 -13.69 -5.10
CA GLU A 105 -6.23 -14.71 -4.25
C GLU A 105 -5.61 -16.09 -4.48
N ASP A 106 -5.41 -16.50 -5.74
CA ASP A 106 -4.77 -17.77 -6.10
C ASP A 106 -3.31 -17.86 -5.59
N LEU A 107 -2.58 -16.75 -5.65
CA LEU A 107 -1.24 -16.64 -5.08
C LEU A 107 -1.28 -16.95 -3.58
N LEU A 108 -2.10 -16.23 -2.83
CA LEU A 108 -2.16 -16.33 -1.37
C LEU A 108 -2.64 -17.74 -0.94
N ALA A 109 -3.63 -18.32 -1.63
CA ALA A 109 -4.09 -19.68 -1.40
C ALA A 109 -2.94 -20.69 -1.52
N LYS A 110 -2.18 -20.63 -2.62
CA LYS A 110 -1.01 -21.50 -2.86
C LYS A 110 0.08 -21.33 -1.81
N LEU A 111 0.33 -20.09 -1.36
CA LEU A 111 1.34 -19.84 -0.32
C LEU A 111 0.90 -20.41 1.03
N VAL A 112 -0.37 -20.29 1.40
CA VAL A 112 -0.92 -20.93 2.61
C VAL A 112 -0.85 -22.45 2.52
N GLU A 113 -1.19 -23.05 1.38
CA GLU A 113 -1.06 -24.51 1.14
C GLU A 113 0.39 -24.99 1.27
N ARG A 114 1.37 -24.17 0.89
CA ARG A 114 2.80 -24.45 1.07
C ARG A 114 3.30 -24.25 2.50
N GLY A 115 2.44 -23.79 3.43
CA GLY A 115 2.75 -23.63 4.85
C GLY A 115 3.34 -22.28 5.23
N TYR A 116 3.35 -21.29 4.34
CA TYR A 116 3.77 -19.93 4.68
C TYR A 116 2.76 -19.23 5.59
N GLN A 117 3.24 -18.37 6.46
CA GLN A 117 2.43 -17.49 7.29
C GLN A 117 2.40 -16.10 6.67
N LEU A 118 1.21 -15.66 6.25
CA LEU A 118 1.02 -14.42 5.52
C LEU A 118 0.57 -13.30 6.44
N TYR A 119 1.20 -12.15 6.31
CA TYR A 119 0.90 -10.93 7.05
C TYR A 119 0.82 -9.73 6.10
N GLY A 120 -0.14 -8.83 6.34
CA GLY A 120 -0.19 -7.56 5.64
C GLY A 120 0.66 -6.51 6.35
N ALA A 121 1.31 -5.61 5.59
CA ALA A 121 2.16 -4.54 6.11
C ALA A 121 1.96 -3.26 5.28
N THR A 122 1.06 -2.37 5.70
CA THR A 122 0.64 -1.22 4.89
C THR A 122 0.85 0.14 5.56
N ASN A 123 1.21 1.14 4.75
CA ASN A 123 1.25 2.56 5.14
C ASN A 123 -0.10 3.27 4.94
N GLY A 124 -1.13 2.58 4.50
CA GLY A 124 -2.46 3.13 4.26
C GLY A 124 -3.12 3.77 5.48
N VAL A 125 -4.21 4.49 5.25
CA VAL A 125 -5.05 5.07 6.31
C VAL A 125 -5.90 3.97 6.93
N THR A 126 -5.92 3.87 8.26
CA THR A 126 -6.57 2.77 9.01
C THR A 126 -8.01 2.54 8.59
N ALA A 127 -8.84 3.59 8.61
CA ALA A 127 -10.26 3.45 8.29
C ALA A 127 -10.51 3.04 6.83
N ILE A 128 -9.63 3.48 5.92
CA ILE A 128 -9.68 3.07 4.51
C ILE A 128 -9.29 1.61 4.36
N GLN A 129 -8.13 1.22 4.91
CA GLN A 129 -7.64 -0.15 4.77
C GLN A 129 -8.56 -1.18 5.41
N GLN A 130 -9.07 -0.90 6.61
CA GLN A 130 -10.04 -1.79 7.27
C GLN A 130 -11.33 -1.94 6.45
N GLY A 131 -11.82 -0.86 5.85
CA GLY A 131 -13.00 -0.91 4.99
C GLY A 131 -12.75 -1.73 3.73
N ARG A 132 -11.64 -1.47 3.02
CA ARG A 132 -11.24 -2.18 1.80
C ARG A 132 -11.01 -3.66 2.05
N LEU A 133 -10.31 -4.01 3.12
CA LEU A 133 -10.08 -5.40 3.53
C LEU A 133 -11.38 -6.15 3.86
N LYS A 134 -12.35 -5.47 4.47
CA LYS A 134 -13.67 -6.06 4.73
C LYS A 134 -14.41 -6.45 3.44
N GLN A 135 -14.18 -5.73 2.35
CA GLN A 135 -14.79 -6.00 1.03
C GLN A 135 -13.94 -6.95 0.17
N SER A 136 -12.68 -7.20 0.54
CA SER A 136 -11.75 -7.97 -0.27
C SER A 136 -11.76 -9.46 0.05
N THR A 137 -11.66 -10.29 -0.98
CA THR A 137 -11.59 -11.76 -0.87
C THR A 137 -10.24 -12.26 -0.35
N ILE A 138 -9.19 -11.42 -0.39
CA ILE A 138 -7.84 -11.82 0.04
C ILE A 138 -7.64 -11.80 1.57
N THR A 139 -8.47 -11.07 2.30
CA THR A 139 -8.33 -10.88 3.76
C THR A 139 -8.23 -12.19 4.56
N PRO A 140 -9.01 -13.25 4.28
CA PRO A 140 -8.96 -14.49 5.06
C PRO A 140 -7.63 -15.25 5.00
N TYR A 141 -6.75 -14.95 4.06
CA TYR A 141 -5.44 -15.61 3.92
C TYR A 141 -4.39 -15.08 4.89
N PHE A 142 -4.59 -13.89 5.47
CA PHE A 142 -3.65 -13.28 6.39
C PHE A 142 -3.87 -13.74 7.83
N LYS A 143 -2.77 -14.00 8.53
CA LYS A 143 -2.79 -14.21 9.99
C LYS A 143 -3.08 -12.92 10.73
N ASP A 144 -2.49 -11.82 10.28
CA ASP A 144 -2.73 -10.46 10.78
C ASP A 144 -2.35 -9.43 9.71
N ILE A 145 -2.83 -8.18 9.88
CA ILE A 145 -2.54 -7.07 8.98
C ILE A 145 -2.12 -5.85 9.80
N PHE A 146 -0.88 -5.44 9.59
CA PHE A 146 -0.23 -4.35 10.31
C PHE A 146 -0.40 -3.03 9.55
N ILE A 147 -1.15 -2.11 10.14
CA ILE A 147 -1.39 -0.78 9.59
C ILE A 147 -0.54 0.23 10.36
N SER A 148 0.27 1.01 9.63
CA SER A 148 1.26 1.92 10.21
C SER A 148 0.69 2.89 11.26
N GLU A 149 -0.52 3.42 11.05
CA GLU A 149 -1.16 4.32 12.02
C GLU A 149 -1.45 3.63 13.35
N GLN A 150 -1.85 2.37 13.34
CA GLN A 150 -2.11 1.60 14.56
C GLN A 150 -0.81 1.30 15.32
N LEU A 151 0.28 1.14 14.58
CA LEU A 151 1.60 0.91 15.14
C LEU A 151 2.30 2.21 15.59
N GLY A 152 1.85 3.38 15.11
CA GLY A 152 2.51 4.67 15.38
C GLY A 152 3.90 4.79 14.76
N THR A 153 4.17 4.01 13.71
CA THR A 153 5.42 4.01 12.91
C THR A 153 5.11 3.45 11.54
N GLN A 154 5.90 3.77 10.52
CA GLN A 154 5.58 3.42 9.14
C GLN A 154 6.81 2.93 8.36
N LYS A 155 6.60 2.22 7.26
CA LYS A 155 7.66 1.91 6.29
C LYS A 155 8.21 3.22 5.68
N PRO A 156 9.52 3.40 5.52
CA PRO A 156 10.62 2.43 5.69
C PRO A 156 11.27 2.42 7.10
N GLU A 157 10.63 2.92 8.13
CA GLU A 157 11.23 2.98 9.47
C GLU A 157 11.51 1.58 10.04
N VAL A 158 12.71 1.36 10.54
CA VAL A 158 13.12 0.09 11.20
C VAL A 158 12.15 -0.24 12.34
N ALA A 159 11.72 0.77 13.11
CA ALA A 159 10.77 0.62 14.20
C ALA A 159 9.43 -0.02 13.77
N PHE A 160 8.99 0.14 12.52
CA PHE A 160 7.81 -0.54 11.99
C PHE A 160 8.01 -2.06 11.98
N TYR A 161 9.13 -2.53 11.44
CA TYR A 161 9.47 -3.96 11.37
C TYR A 161 9.78 -4.55 12.74
N GLU A 162 10.41 -3.78 13.64
CA GLU A 162 10.64 -4.22 15.03
C GLU A 162 9.32 -4.44 15.77
N LYS A 163 8.33 -3.56 15.61
CA LYS A 163 7.00 -3.76 16.20
C LYS A 163 6.30 -4.99 15.63
N ILE A 164 6.35 -5.19 14.32
CA ILE A 164 5.79 -6.39 13.66
C ILE A 164 6.47 -7.64 14.22
N SER A 165 7.80 -7.67 14.30
CA SER A 165 8.55 -8.82 14.80
C SER A 165 8.17 -9.21 16.23
N ASN A 166 7.85 -8.23 17.07
CA ASN A 166 7.41 -8.47 18.45
C ASN A 166 5.95 -8.97 18.56
N LEU A 167 5.14 -8.75 17.53
CA LEU A 167 3.73 -9.17 17.49
C LEU A 167 3.53 -10.53 16.85
N ILE A 168 4.48 -11.00 16.03
CA ILE A 168 4.40 -12.30 15.35
C ILE A 168 5.12 -13.38 16.18
N PRO A 169 4.43 -14.40 16.68
CA PRO A 169 5.06 -15.47 17.45
C PRO A 169 6.12 -16.23 16.63
N GLY A 170 7.32 -16.36 17.19
CA GLY A 170 8.42 -17.10 16.56
C GLY A 170 9.07 -16.40 15.37
N PHE A 171 8.77 -15.13 15.13
CA PHE A 171 9.34 -14.35 14.03
C PHE A 171 10.87 -14.26 14.16
N THR A 172 11.54 -14.51 13.04
CA THR A 172 12.96 -14.19 12.89
C THR A 172 13.16 -13.48 11.55
N LYS A 173 14.10 -12.55 11.50
CA LYS A 173 14.38 -11.76 10.28
C LYS A 173 14.86 -12.64 9.14
N GLU A 174 15.65 -13.65 9.46
CA GLU A 174 16.24 -14.60 8.50
C GLU A 174 15.19 -15.51 7.85
N GLN A 175 14.03 -15.65 8.48
CA GLN A 175 12.89 -16.42 7.95
C GLN A 175 11.78 -15.54 7.43
N ALA A 176 12.00 -14.24 7.36
CA ALA A 176 11.01 -13.27 6.89
C ALA A 176 11.36 -12.76 5.48
N LEU A 177 10.33 -12.45 4.71
CA LEU A 177 10.47 -11.83 3.40
C LEU A 177 9.44 -10.71 3.27
N MET A 178 9.89 -9.49 2.97
CA MET A 178 9.03 -8.37 2.64
C MET A 178 8.75 -8.35 1.14
N ILE A 179 7.50 -8.28 0.73
CA ILE A 179 7.06 -8.23 -0.67
C ILE A 179 6.27 -6.95 -0.89
N GLY A 180 6.70 -6.10 -1.83
CA GLY A 180 5.99 -4.86 -2.12
C GLY A 180 6.50 -4.16 -3.39
N ASP A 181 5.76 -3.15 -3.85
CA ASP A 181 6.03 -2.40 -5.08
C ASP A 181 6.90 -1.15 -4.86
N SER A 182 6.98 -0.64 -3.63
CA SER A 182 7.70 0.60 -3.33
C SER A 182 9.17 0.35 -2.98
N LEU A 183 10.09 0.83 -3.84
CA LEU A 183 11.53 0.82 -3.54
C LEU A 183 11.87 1.62 -2.28
N THR A 184 11.17 2.73 -2.04
CA THR A 184 11.47 3.67 -0.95
C THR A 184 10.81 3.29 0.38
N ALA A 185 9.70 2.57 0.37
CA ALA A 185 9.00 2.13 1.57
C ALA A 185 9.33 0.65 1.90
N ASP A 186 9.01 -0.26 0.98
CA ASP A 186 9.08 -1.72 1.23
C ASP A 186 10.52 -2.22 1.20
N ILE A 187 11.21 -1.94 0.10
CA ILE A 187 12.54 -2.48 -0.15
C ILE A 187 13.57 -1.79 0.73
N ALA A 188 13.57 -0.46 0.78
CA ALA A 188 14.45 0.29 1.67
C ALA A 188 14.21 -0.06 3.15
N GLY A 189 12.93 -0.23 3.52
CA GLY A 189 12.55 -0.62 4.87
C GLY A 189 12.99 -2.03 5.24
N GLY A 190 12.77 -3.02 4.35
CA GLY A 190 13.27 -4.39 4.52
C GLY A 190 14.79 -4.43 4.68
N ASN A 191 15.53 -3.74 3.78
CA ASN A 191 16.98 -3.63 3.86
C ASN A 191 17.44 -3.03 5.19
N ALA A 192 16.82 -1.92 5.62
CA ALA A 192 17.18 -1.27 6.88
C ALA A 192 16.89 -2.15 8.11
N ALA A 193 15.84 -2.97 8.04
CA ALA A 193 15.47 -3.91 9.09
C ALA A 193 16.29 -5.22 9.06
N GLY A 194 17.07 -5.47 8.02
CA GLY A 194 17.81 -6.73 7.80
C GLY A 194 16.88 -7.90 7.44
N ILE A 195 15.83 -7.62 6.68
CA ILE A 195 14.85 -8.59 6.16
C ILE A 195 15.02 -8.65 4.64
N ASP A 196 15.13 -9.86 4.09
CA ASP A 196 15.14 -10.07 2.65
C ASP A 196 13.85 -9.54 2.02
N ASN A 197 13.93 -9.09 0.76
CA ASN A 197 12.78 -8.46 0.13
C ASN A 197 12.64 -8.81 -1.34
N VAL A 198 11.42 -8.64 -1.83
CA VAL A 198 11.02 -8.78 -3.24
C VAL A 198 10.42 -7.47 -3.71
N TRP A 199 11.04 -6.87 -4.69
CA TRP A 199 10.43 -5.77 -5.42
C TRP A 199 9.46 -6.32 -6.47
N TYR A 200 8.16 -6.16 -6.21
CA TYR A 200 7.11 -6.46 -7.17
C TYR A 200 7.01 -5.32 -8.18
N ASN A 201 7.41 -5.57 -9.43
CA ASN A 201 7.59 -4.56 -10.47
C ASN A 201 6.91 -5.00 -11.79
N PRO A 202 5.56 -5.06 -11.84
CA PRO A 202 4.83 -5.51 -13.02
C PRO A 202 5.02 -4.59 -14.24
N ASP A 203 5.31 -3.32 -14.01
CA ASP A 203 5.50 -2.32 -15.07
C ASP A 203 6.94 -2.28 -15.61
N HIS A 204 7.85 -3.13 -15.13
CA HIS A 204 9.27 -3.14 -15.50
C HIS A 204 9.94 -1.76 -15.36
N LYS A 205 9.57 -1.01 -14.30
CA LYS A 205 10.16 0.29 -13.99
C LYS A 205 11.68 0.16 -13.78
N GLU A 206 12.46 1.11 -14.30
CA GLU A 206 13.88 1.16 -14.04
C GLU A 206 14.14 1.59 -12.59
N ASN A 207 15.04 0.89 -11.91
CA ASN A 207 15.49 1.32 -10.58
C ASN A 207 16.56 2.40 -10.71
N THR A 208 16.17 3.64 -10.53
CA THR A 208 17.06 4.80 -10.52
C THR A 208 17.56 5.19 -9.12
N SER A 209 17.21 4.40 -8.11
CA SER A 209 17.58 4.64 -6.70
C SER A 209 18.78 3.80 -6.28
N PRO A 210 19.47 4.13 -5.16
CA PRO A 210 20.54 3.30 -4.61
C PRO A 210 20.02 2.05 -3.87
N VAL A 211 18.70 1.87 -3.78
CA VAL A 211 18.09 0.75 -3.06
C VAL A 211 18.21 -0.52 -3.89
N VAL A 212 18.79 -1.58 -3.31
CA VAL A 212 19.00 -2.86 -4.00
C VAL A 212 18.05 -3.89 -3.41
N PRO A 213 17.06 -4.41 -4.16
CA PRO A 213 16.21 -5.49 -3.71
C PRO A 213 16.96 -6.82 -3.68
N THR A 214 16.56 -7.74 -2.78
CA THR A 214 17.06 -9.12 -2.76
C THR A 214 16.59 -9.87 -4.01
N TYR A 215 15.33 -9.68 -4.38
CA TYR A 215 14.72 -10.24 -5.60
C TYR A 215 13.90 -9.18 -6.32
N VAL A 216 13.74 -9.35 -7.62
CA VAL A 216 12.82 -8.55 -8.46
C VAL A 216 11.92 -9.52 -9.19
N VAL A 217 10.61 -9.28 -9.17
CA VAL A 217 9.62 -10.08 -9.90
C VAL A 217 8.63 -9.17 -10.62
N SER A 218 8.15 -9.59 -11.77
CA SER A 218 7.17 -8.85 -12.56
C SER A 218 5.75 -9.42 -12.46
N ASP A 219 5.62 -10.63 -11.95
CA ASP A 219 4.32 -11.27 -11.75
C ASP A 219 4.32 -12.26 -10.57
N TYR A 220 3.13 -12.78 -10.25
CA TYR A 220 2.93 -13.72 -9.15
C TYR A 220 3.52 -15.12 -9.43
N GLN A 221 3.74 -15.50 -10.69
CA GLN A 221 4.34 -16.80 -11.02
C GLN A 221 5.84 -16.77 -10.72
N GLU A 222 6.51 -15.67 -11.03
CA GLU A 222 7.91 -15.45 -10.66
C GLU A 222 8.07 -15.44 -9.13
N LEU A 223 7.14 -14.78 -8.39
CA LEU A 223 7.14 -14.82 -6.93
C LEU A 223 6.98 -16.25 -6.39
N LEU A 224 6.06 -17.04 -6.95
CA LEU A 224 5.86 -18.44 -6.57
C LEU A 224 7.08 -19.33 -6.91
N ALA A 225 7.88 -18.96 -7.89
CA ALA A 225 9.12 -19.69 -8.26
C ALA A 225 10.26 -19.45 -7.25
N ILE A 226 10.30 -18.28 -6.61
CA ILE A 226 11.24 -17.97 -5.52
C ILE A 226 10.83 -18.72 -4.25
N LEU A 227 9.53 -18.80 -3.98
CA LEU A 227 8.92 -19.41 -2.80
C LEU A 227 8.57 -20.89 -3.06
N LYS A 228 9.58 -21.76 -2.94
CA LYS A 228 9.44 -23.21 -3.21
C LYS A 228 9.08 -24.00 -1.96
#